data_fda09bb3618baeac7613e011896d49b2
#
_entry.id   fda09bb3618baeac7613e011896d49b2
#
_cell.length_a   1.000
_cell.length_b   1.000
_cell.length_c   1.000
_cell.angle_alpha   90.00
_cell.angle_beta   90.00
_cell.angle_gamma   90.00
#
_symmetry.space_group_name_H-M   'P 1'
#
loop_
_entity.id
_entity.type
_entity.pdbx_description
1 polymer ?
#
loop_
_entity_poly.entity_id
_entity_poly.type
_entity_poly.pdbx_seq_one_letter_code
_entity_poly.pdbx_strand_id
1 'polypeptide(L)'
;KDRLDELDGSQIGGIAGDLCDCESMLALKDLMTLLGSPNIDCRQDGAALPANLRAGYLFNSTIAGIDSADLCLLIGSNPRLEAPIINARLRERWLGGNFAVSRIGAIENLTYLTTELGEGALTLKDLALGEHEFCQKLENAERPMLVLGQGPLGRLDGPNILAAARLLASRF
;
A
#
# COMPACT_ATOMS: atom_id res chain seq x y z
N LYS A 1 -1.28 -18.55 -32.79
CA LYS A 1 -1.31 -17.45 -33.78
C LYS A 1 -2.65 -17.45 -34.50
N ASP A 2 -2.99 -18.48 -35.21
CA ASP A 2 -4.20 -18.59 -36.07
C ASP A 2 -5.48 -18.20 -35.31
N ARG A 3 -5.60 -18.61 -34.05
CA ARG A 3 -6.74 -18.27 -33.20
C ARG A 3 -6.80 -16.78 -32.84
N LEU A 4 -5.65 -16.12 -32.64
CA LEU A 4 -5.58 -14.68 -32.35
C LEU A 4 -5.89 -13.85 -33.59
N ASP A 5 -5.55 -14.33 -34.79
CA ASP A 5 -5.81 -13.66 -36.05
C ASP A 5 -7.33 -13.66 -36.41
N GLU A 6 -8.12 -14.55 -35.79
CA GLU A 6 -9.58 -14.64 -35.96
C GLU A 6 -10.39 -13.75 -35.01
N LEU A 7 -9.75 -13.20 -33.96
CA LEU A 7 -10.42 -12.45 -32.88
C LEU A 7 -10.25 -10.93 -33.07
N ASP A 8 -11.29 -10.20 -32.73
CA ASP A 8 -11.18 -8.74 -32.54
C ASP A 8 -10.37 -8.43 -31.29
N GLY A 9 -9.57 -7.36 -31.32
CA GLY A 9 -8.74 -6.98 -30.19
C GLY A 9 -9.50 -6.81 -28.87
N SER A 10 -10.77 -6.40 -28.94
CA SER A 10 -11.65 -6.28 -27.75
C SER A 10 -11.99 -7.62 -27.07
N GLN A 11 -11.82 -8.72 -27.81
CA GLN A 11 -12.06 -10.09 -27.33
C GLN A 11 -10.82 -10.75 -26.73
N ILE A 12 -9.68 -10.05 -26.79
CA ILE A 12 -8.39 -10.54 -26.28
C ILE A 12 -8.08 -9.79 -25.01
N GLY A 13 -7.68 -10.51 -23.96
CA GLY A 13 -7.22 -9.93 -22.69
C GLY A 13 -5.84 -10.45 -22.32
N GLY A 14 -5.00 -9.60 -21.73
CA GLY A 14 -3.67 -9.93 -21.22
C GLY A 14 -3.52 -9.55 -19.75
N ILE A 15 -3.00 -10.46 -18.94
CA ILE A 15 -2.73 -10.23 -17.52
C ILE A 15 -1.28 -10.60 -17.23
N ALA A 16 -0.50 -9.68 -16.67
CA ALA A 16 0.82 -9.95 -16.13
C ALA A 16 0.74 -10.16 -14.62
N GLY A 17 1.41 -11.19 -14.11
CA GLY A 17 1.55 -11.42 -12.66
C GLY A 17 2.51 -10.41 -12.03
N ASP A 18 2.41 -10.23 -10.72
CA ASP A 18 3.24 -9.32 -9.92
C ASP A 18 4.71 -9.80 -9.75
N LEU A 19 4.99 -11.07 -10.05
CA LEU A 19 6.33 -11.65 -10.04
C LEU A 19 7.00 -11.67 -11.43
N CYS A 20 6.36 -11.10 -12.45
CA CYS A 20 6.97 -10.98 -13.78
C CYS A 20 8.06 -9.90 -13.79
N ASP A 21 9.11 -10.12 -14.59
CA ASP A 21 10.10 -9.09 -14.87
C ASP A 21 9.55 -7.96 -15.75
N CYS A 22 10.19 -6.81 -15.73
CA CYS A 22 9.75 -5.63 -16.48
C CYS A 22 9.77 -5.86 -17.99
N GLU A 23 10.70 -6.65 -18.50
CA GLU A 23 10.85 -6.99 -19.92
C GLU A 23 9.65 -7.82 -20.39
N SER A 24 9.22 -8.81 -19.62
CA SER A 24 8.02 -9.61 -19.90
C SER A 24 6.75 -8.77 -19.88
N MET A 25 6.62 -7.84 -18.91
CA MET A 25 5.49 -6.92 -18.84
C MET A 25 5.44 -5.98 -20.05
N LEU A 26 6.61 -5.47 -20.49
CA LEU A 26 6.70 -4.62 -21.67
C LEU A 26 6.35 -5.40 -22.93
N ALA A 27 6.90 -6.60 -23.09
CA ALA A 27 6.62 -7.47 -24.23
C ALA A 27 5.12 -7.81 -24.32
N LEU A 28 4.47 -8.10 -23.20
CA LEU A 28 3.02 -8.31 -23.15
C LEU A 28 2.26 -7.06 -23.60
N LYS A 29 2.63 -5.89 -23.09
CA LYS A 29 2.02 -4.61 -23.49
C LYS A 29 2.15 -4.37 -25.00
N ASP A 30 3.34 -4.59 -25.56
CA ASP A 30 3.59 -4.41 -26.98
C ASP A 30 2.78 -5.40 -27.83
N LEU A 31 2.70 -6.67 -27.39
CA LEU A 31 1.87 -7.68 -28.05
C LEU A 31 0.38 -7.29 -28.05
N MET A 32 -0.14 -6.86 -26.89
CA MET A 32 -1.56 -6.44 -26.79
C MET A 32 -1.83 -5.22 -27.67
N THR A 33 -0.89 -4.29 -27.76
CA THR A 33 -0.98 -3.12 -28.66
C THR A 33 -1.02 -3.54 -30.13
N LEU A 34 -0.16 -4.49 -30.53
CA LEU A 34 -0.14 -5.04 -31.90
C LEU A 34 -1.43 -5.78 -32.25
N LEU A 35 -2.05 -6.45 -31.28
CA LEU A 35 -3.35 -7.13 -31.44
C LEU A 35 -4.55 -6.16 -31.39
N GLY A 36 -4.31 -4.87 -31.18
CA GLY A 36 -5.36 -3.86 -31.05
C GLY A 36 -6.23 -4.03 -29.80
N SER A 37 -5.71 -4.70 -28.77
CA SER A 37 -6.45 -4.94 -27.53
C SER A 37 -6.19 -3.87 -26.48
N PRO A 38 -7.24 -3.22 -25.93
CA PRO A 38 -7.13 -2.32 -24.79
C PRO A 38 -7.15 -3.06 -23.43
N ASN A 39 -7.43 -4.37 -23.41
CA ASN A 39 -7.69 -5.16 -22.22
C ASN A 39 -6.39 -5.71 -21.65
N ILE A 40 -5.64 -4.88 -20.95
CA ILE A 40 -4.42 -5.30 -20.26
C ILE A 40 -4.47 -4.88 -18.81
N ASP A 41 -4.09 -5.80 -17.90
CA ASP A 41 -4.02 -5.54 -16.47
C ASP A 41 -2.82 -6.27 -15.85
N CYS A 42 -2.40 -5.83 -14.66
CA CYS A 42 -1.33 -6.46 -13.90
C CYS A 42 -1.73 -6.78 -12.45
N ARG A 43 -2.92 -6.35 -12.01
CA ARG A 43 -3.40 -6.54 -10.65
C ARG A 43 -4.73 -7.26 -10.63
N GLN A 44 -4.85 -8.23 -9.70
CA GLN A 44 -6.06 -9.01 -9.49
C GLN A 44 -6.75 -8.69 -8.15
N ASP A 45 -6.18 -7.78 -7.37
CA ASP A 45 -6.63 -7.43 -6.02
C ASP A 45 -7.76 -6.39 -5.98
N GLY A 46 -8.05 -5.73 -7.10
CA GLY A 46 -9.06 -4.69 -7.19
C GLY A 46 -8.73 -3.40 -6.42
N ALA A 47 -7.48 -3.25 -5.95
CA ALA A 47 -7.09 -2.10 -5.14
C ALA A 47 -7.24 -0.77 -5.90
N ALA A 48 -7.93 0.19 -5.28
CA ALA A 48 -8.19 1.52 -5.83
C ALA A 48 -6.95 2.42 -5.75
N LEU A 49 -5.94 2.12 -6.58
CA LEU A 49 -4.72 2.92 -6.68
C LEU A 49 -4.75 3.79 -7.95
N PRO A 50 -4.48 5.10 -7.83
CA PRO A 50 -4.45 5.98 -9.00
C PRO A 50 -3.19 5.73 -9.82
N ALA A 51 -3.35 5.24 -11.06
CA ALA A 51 -2.25 4.96 -11.97
C ALA A 51 -1.54 6.22 -12.49
N ASN A 52 -2.22 7.37 -12.45
CA ASN A 52 -1.71 8.65 -12.95
C ASN A 52 -0.71 9.34 -12.01
N LEU A 53 -0.65 8.95 -10.75
CA LEU A 53 0.25 9.54 -9.77
C LEU A 53 1.16 8.47 -9.18
N ARG A 54 2.40 8.44 -9.62
CA ARG A 54 3.40 7.46 -9.22
C ARG A 54 3.60 7.41 -7.70
N ALA A 55 3.66 8.56 -7.04
CA ALA A 55 3.75 8.65 -5.59
C ALA A 55 2.55 8.02 -4.85
N GLY A 56 1.44 7.79 -5.53
CA GLY A 56 0.23 7.20 -4.94
C GLY A 56 0.28 5.69 -4.72
N TYR A 57 1.26 4.99 -5.30
CA TYR A 57 1.40 3.53 -5.18
C TYR A 57 2.82 3.04 -4.87
N LEU A 58 3.79 3.94 -4.76
CA LEU A 58 5.14 3.58 -4.35
C LEU A 58 5.29 3.70 -2.82
N PHE A 59 6.21 2.92 -2.27
CA PHE A 59 6.66 3.07 -0.89
C PHE A 59 7.64 4.26 -0.81
N ASN A 60 7.09 5.47 -0.66
CA ASN A 60 7.82 6.72 -0.77
C ASN A 60 8.92 6.88 0.29
N SER A 61 8.70 6.35 1.50
CA SER A 61 9.70 6.38 2.57
C SER A 61 10.95 5.59 2.24
N THR A 62 10.89 4.70 1.25
CA THR A 62 11.89 3.68 0.92
C THR A 62 12.16 2.70 2.06
N ILE A 63 12.72 1.54 1.75
CA ILE A 63 13.07 0.55 2.79
C ILE A 63 14.16 1.09 3.72
N ALA A 64 15.14 1.83 3.17
CA ALA A 64 16.19 2.48 3.96
C ALA A 64 15.64 3.61 4.85
N GLY A 65 14.59 4.30 4.43
CA GLY A 65 13.96 5.35 5.20
C GLY A 65 13.32 4.87 6.52
N ILE A 66 13.00 3.59 6.64
CA ILE A 66 12.52 2.98 7.89
C ILE A 66 13.52 3.22 9.04
N ASP A 67 14.82 3.16 8.76
CA ASP A 67 15.88 3.28 9.75
C ASP A 67 15.91 4.68 10.39
N SER A 68 15.40 5.68 9.71
CA SER A 68 15.35 7.08 10.17
C SER A 68 13.99 7.49 10.75
N ALA A 69 12.96 6.64 10.65
CA ALA A 69 11.64 6.93 11.20
C ALA A 69 11.64 6.83 12.75
N ASP A 70 10.85 7.65 13.39
CA ASP A 70 10.63 7.64 14.85
C ASP A 70 9.25 7.15 15.26
N LEU A 71 8.31 7.14 14.32
CA LEU A 71 6.95 6.65 14.50
C LEU A 71 6.48 5.95 13.22
N CYS A 72 5.81 4.80 13.35
CA CYS A 72 5.16 4.11 12.24
C CYS A 72 3.69 3.86 12.56
N LEU A 73 2.81 4.24 11.64
CA LEU A 73 1.39 3.91 11.67
C LEU A 73 1.08 2.90 10.56
N LEU A 74 0.71 1.68 10.94
CA LEU A 74 0.25 0.63 10.04
C LEU A 74 -1.27 0.70 9.90
N ILE A 75 -1.78 0.74 8.68
CA ILE A 75 -3.21 0.81 8.39
C ILE A 75 -3.61 -0.42 7.58
N GLY A 76 -4.31 -1.36 8.23
CA GLY A 76 -4.82 -2.57 7.60
C GLY A 76 -3.75 -3.38 6.85
N SER A 77 -2.57 -3.48 7.42
CA SER A 77 -1.46 -4.27 6.88
C SER A 77 -0.89 -5.20 7.94
N ASN A 78 -0.59 -6.42 7.51
CA ASN A 78 0.24 -7.36 8.26
C ASN A 78 1.60 -7.52 7.55
N PRO A 79 2.57 -6.64 7.81
CA PRO A 79 3.85 -6.67 7.11
C PRO A 79 4.63 -7.97 7.36
N ARG A 80 4.33 -8.72 8.42
CA ARG A 80 4.94 -10.04 8.65
C ARG A 80 4.58 -11.06 7.57
N LEU A 81 3.36 -10.99 7.03
CA LEU A 81 2.87 -11.88 5.99
C LEU A 81 2.98 -11.25 4.59
N GLU A 82 2.65 -9.97 4.46
CA GLU A 82 2.56 -9.29 3.18
C GLU A 82 3.93 -8.79 2.66
N ALA A 83 4.83 -8.40 3.59
CA ALA A 83 6.13 -7.81 3.26
C ALA A 83 7.19 -8.17 4.34
N PRO A 84 7.63 -9.44 4.43
CA PRO A 84 8.49 -9.92 5.54
C PRO A 84 9.80 -9.14 5.71
N ILE A 85 10.38 -8.65 4.62
CA ILE A 85 11.62 -7.85 4.67
C ILE A 85 11.35 -6.47 5.28
N ILE A 86 10.21 -5.85 4.96
CA ILE A 86 9.80 -4.59 5.62
C ILE A 86 9.55 -4.86 7.11
N ASN A 87 8.87 -5.96 7.46
CA ASN A 87 8.65 -6.32 8.85
C ASN A 87 9.97 -6.53 9.62
N ALA A 88 10.96 -7.17 8.99
CA ALA A 88 12.28 -7.35 9.60
C ALA A 88 12.96 -6.00 9.87
N ARG A 89 12.89 -5.04 8.94
CA ARG A 89 13.40 -3.67 9.10
C ARG A 89 12.67 -2.90 10.19
N LEU A 90 11.35 -2.96 10.23
CA LEU A 90 10.56 -2.36 11.31
C LEU A 90 10.96 -2.92 12.67
N ARG A 91 11.14 -4.26 12.76
CA ARG A 91 11.59 -4.91 13.99
C ARG A 91 13.00 -4.48 14.39
N GLU A 92 13.94 -4.42 13.46
CA GLU A 92 15.31 -3.96 13.71
C GLU A 92 15.30 -2.52 14.22
N ARG A 93 14.55 -1.63 13.58
CA ARG A 93 14.39 -0.24 14.01
C ARG A 93 13.75 -0.13 15.40
N TRP A 94 12.74 -0.98 15.68
CA TRP A 94 12.08 -1.03 17.00
C TRP A 94 13.04 -1.49 18.11
N LEU A 95 13.88 -2.50 17.84
CA LEU A 95 14.88 -2.97 18.78
C LEU A 95 15.95 -1.91 19.10
N GLY A 96 16.23 -1.00 18.17
CA GLY A 96 17.13 0.13 18.37
C GLY A 96 16.60 1.20 19.33
N GLY A 97 15.33 1.11 19.73
CA GLY A 97 14.66 2.07 20.62
C GLY A 97 14.26 3.38 19.95
N ASN A 98 13.51 4.21 20.66
CA ASN A 98 12.99 5.50 20.17
C ASN A 98 12.22 5.37 18.82
N PHE A 99 11.48 4.31 18.66
CA PHE A 99 10.62 4.04 17.52
C PHE A 99 9.35 3.34 18.01
N ALA A 100 8.22 3.98 17.82
CA ALA A 100 6.93 3.44 18.16
C ALA A 100 6.20 2.92 16.93
N VAL A 101 5.53 1.78 17.04
CA VAL A 101 4.65 1.26 16.00
C VAL A 101 3.23 1.22 16.52
N SER A 102 2.34 1.88 15.79
CA SER A 102 0.90 1.89 16.08
C SER A 102 0.14 1.33 14.87
N ARG A 103 -1.07 0.85 15.09
CA ARG A 103 -1.85 0.25 14.02
C ARG A 103 -3.34 0.48 14.12
N ILE A 104 -3.98 0.49 12.95
CA ILE A 104 -5.42 0.41 12.75
C ILE A 104 -5.70 -0.90 12.01
N GLY A 105 -6.56 -1.75 12.57
CA GLY A 105 -6.95 -3.03 11.99
C GLY A 105 -6.79 -4.20 12.95
N ALA A 106 -6.88 -5.42 12.43
CA ALA A 106 -6.86 -6.64 13.23
C ALA A 106 -5.57 -6.79 14.05
N ILE A 107 -5.71 -7.40 15.22
CA ILE A 107 -4.59 -7.67 16.11
C ILE A 107 -3.72 -8.79 15.52
N GLU A 108 -2.46 -8.47 15.24
CA GLU A 108 -1.51 -9.38 14.59
C GLU A 108 -0.21 -9.47 15.39
N ASN A 109 0.39 -10.65 15.43
CA ASN A 109 1.71 -10.83 16.01
C ASN A 109 2.80 -10.46 15.02
N LEU A 110 3.31 -9.23 15.11
CA LEU A 110 4.38 -8.72 14.26
C LEU A 110 5.79 -8.99 14.77
N THR A 111 5.91 -9.70 15.92
CA THR A 111 7.18 -9.99 16.63
C THR A 111 7.82 -8.79 17.35
N TYR A 112 7.11 -7.68 17.45
CA TYR A 112 7.42 -6.50 18.27
C TYR A 112 6.12 -5.89 18.81
N LEU A 113 6.22 -5.01 19.80
CA LEU A 113 5.05 -4.39 20.42
C LEU A 113 4.46 -3.32 19.52
N THR A 114 3.14 -3.32 19.45
CA THR A 114 2.36 -2.30 18.74
C THR A 114 1.28 -1.72 19.64
N THR A 115 0.94 -0.46 19.41
CA THR A 115 -0.20 0.20 20.04
C THR A 115 -1.42 0.09 19.13
N GLU A 116 -2.49 -0.47 19.65
CA GLU A 116 -3.77 -0.57 18.94
C GLU A 116 -4.50 0.78 19.02
N LEU A 117 -4.92 1.33 17.87
CA LEU A 117 -5.69 2.57 17.81
C LEU A 117 -7.17 2.32 17.54
N GLY A 118 -7.52 1.14 17.04
CA GLY A 118 -8.87 0.73 16.72
C GLY A 118 -8.96 -0.11 15.44
N GLU A 119 -10.18 -0.55 15.15
CA GLU A 119 -10.45 -1.44 14.03
C GLU A 119 -11.35 -0.74 12.99
N GLY A 120 -10.81 -0.17 11.97
CA GLY A 120 -11.65 0.26 10.85
C GLY A 120 -11.48 1.70 10.39
N ALA A 121 -12.26 2.04 9.36
CA ALA A 121 -12.15 3.29 8.65
C ALA A 121 -12.54 4.52 9.49
N LEU A 122 -13.36 4.36 10.52
CA LEU A 122 -13.73 5.46 11.42
C LEU A 122 -12.52 5.97 12.22
N THR A 123 -11.70 5.07 12.76
CA THR A 123 -10.47 5.46 13.46
C THR A 123 -9.53 6.25 12.53
N LEU A 124 -9.38 5.81 11.28
CA LEU A 124 -8.59 6.53 10.28
C LEU A 124 -9.18 7.91 9.97
N LYS A 125 -10.50 8.02 9.87
CA LYS A 125 -11.21 9.27 9.68
C LYS A 125 -10.93 10.24 10.83
N ASP A 126 -11.10 9.79 12.08
CA ASP A 126 -10.90 10.63 13.27
C ASP A 126 -9.45 11.12 13.36
N LEU A 127 -8.47 10.26 13.00
CA LEU A 127 -7.06 10.66 12.86
C LEU A 127 -6.87 11.71 11.77
N ALA A 128 -7.46 11.52 10.58
CA ALA A 128 -7.33 12.46 9.48
C ALA A 128 -7.96 13.83 9.80
N LEU A 129 -9.04 13.85 10.58
CA LEU A 129 -9.68 15.07 11.07
C LEU A 129 -8.94 15.71 12.26
N GLY A 130 -8.03 14.99 12.90
CA GLY A 130 -7.30 15.47 14.09
C GLY A 130 -8.11 15.32 15.39
N GLU A 131 -9.12 14.48 15.39
CA GLU A 131 -10.04 14.26 16.51
C GLU A 131 -9.60 13.10 17.42
N HIS A 132 -8.54 12.37 17.04
CA HIS A 132 -8.04 11.24 17.79
C HIS A 132 -6.84 11.62 18.67
N GLU A 133 -6.78 11.12 19.91
CA GLU A 133 -5.69 11.42 20.87
C GLU A 133 -4.28 11.13 20.32
N PHE A 134 -4.15 10.16 19.42
CA PHE A 134 -2.88 9.79 18.79
C PHE A 134 -2.31 10.91 17.91
N CYS A 135 -3.12 11.88 17.48
CA CYS A 135 -2.65 13.01 16.69
C CYS A 135 -1.56 13.80 17.40
N GLN A 136 -1.61 13.89 18.73
CA GLN A 136 -0.55 14.54 19.51
C GLN A 136 0.80 13.82 19.38
N LYS A 137 0.80 12.49 19.25
CA LYS A 137 2.04 11.74 19.01
C LYS A 137 2.57 11.96 17.59
N LEU A 138 1.69 12.07 16.60
CA LEU A 138 2.07 12.41 15.23
C LEU A 138 2.68 13.82 15.14
N GLU A 139 2.10 14.80 15.83
CA GLU A 139 2.60 16.17 15.89
C GLU A 139 3.99 16.28 16.54
N ASN A 140 4.28 15.42 17.50
CA ASN A 140 5.56 15.40 18.20
C ASN A 140 6.63 14.54 17.49
N ALA A 141 6.26 13.75 16.48
CA ALA A 141 7.19 12.94 15.72
C ALA A 141 7.95 13.82 14.71
N GLU A 142 9.26 13.60 14.60
CA GLU A 142 10.09 14.31 13.64
C GLU A 142 10.02 13.67 12.24
N ARG A 143 9.86 12.36 12.20
CA ARG A 143 9.85 11.55 10.97
C ARG A 143 8.80 10.44 11.02
N PRO A 144 7.52 10.81 11.11
CA PRO A 144 6.44 9.82 11.11
C PRO A 144 6.37 9.13 9.76
N MET A 145 6.06 7.84 9.78
CA MET A 145 5.86 7.01 8.60
C MET A 145 4.47 6.38 8.64
N LEU A 146 3.77 6.40 7.50
CA LEU A 146 2.48 5.75 7.33
C LEU A 146 2.59 4.63 6.30
N VAL A 147 2.11 3.44 6.66
CA VAL A 147 2.03 2.28 5.77
C VAL A 147 0.58 1.87 5.61
N LEU A 148 0.07 1.98 4.40
CA LEU A 148 -1.29 1.57 4.03
C LEU A 148 -1.22 0.23 3.29
N GLY A 149 -1.88 -0.79 3.84
CA GLY A 149 -1.98 -2.11 3.22
C GLY A 149 -2.88 -2.13 1.99
N GLN A 150 -2.74 -3.16 1.17
CA GLN A 150 -3.58 -3.35 -0.02
C GLN A 150 -5.01 -3.81 0.33
N GLY A 151 -5.17 -4.59 1.40
CA GLY A 151 -6.47 -5.09 1.82
C GLY A 151 -7.53 -4.00 1.98
N PRO A 152 -7.28 -2.92 2.72
CA PRO A 152 -8.19 -1.78 2.80
C PRO A 152 -8.51 -1.12 1.45
N LEU A 153 -7.56 -1.12 0.51
CA LEU A 153 -7.73 -0.50 -0.81
C LEU A 153 -8.62 -1.32 -1.76
N GLY A 154 -8.69 -2.64 -1.56
CA GLY A 154 -9.58 -3.54 -2.31
C GLY A 154 -11.04 -3.50 -1.88
N ARG A 155 -11.38 -2.76 -0.83
CA ARG A 155 -12.76 -2.60 -0.33
C ARG A 155 -13.54 -1.61 -1.20
N LEU A 156 -14.88 -1.67 -1.09
CA LEU A 156 -15.77 -0.70 -1.77
C LEU A 156 -15.50 0.75 -1.34
N ASP A 157 -15.08 0.95 -0.09
CA ASP A 157 -14.69 2.25 0.47
C ASP A 157 -13.19 2.57 0.32
N GLY A 158 -12.44 1.73 -0.41
CA GLY A 158 -10.99 1.88 -0.66
C GLY A 158 -10.55 3.27 -1.10
N PRO A 159 -11.24 3.92 -2.07
CA PRO A 159 -10.92 5.30 -2.47
C PRO A 159 -11.01 6.31 -1.32
N ASN A 160 -11.99 6.14 -0.42
CA ASN A 160 -12.16 7.02 0.75
C ASN A 160 -11.06 6.76 1.79
N ILE A 161 -10.67 5.50 1.98
CA ILE A 161 -9.56 5.12 2.87
C ILE A 161 -8.25 5.75 2.35
N LEU A 162 -7.99 5.65 1.06
CA LEU A 162 -6.81 6.28 0.46
C LEU A 162 -6.83 7.81 0.61
N ALA A 163 -7.98 8.44 0.42
CA ALA A 163 -8.14 9.89 0.61
C ALA A 163 -7.87 10.31 2.06
N ALA A 164 -8.41 9.56 3.03
CA ALA A 164 -8.17 9.81 4.45
C ALA A 164 -6.70 9.61 4.84
N ALA A 165 -6.05 8.56 4.34
CA ALA A 165 -4.63 8.31 4.57
C ALA A 165 -3.75 9.44 3.98
N ARG A 166 -4.09 9.95 2.79
CA ARG A 166 -3.40 11.10 2.18
C ARG A 166 -3.61 12.39 2.96
N LEU A 167 -4.84 12.63 3.43
CA LEU A 167 -5.13 13.79 4.27
C LEU A 167 -4.30 13.74 5.55
N LEU A 168 -4.25 12.57 6.20
CA LEU A 168 -3.41 12.34 7.37
C LEU A 168 -1.93 12.62 7.08
N ALA A 169 -1.38 12.05 6.00
CA ALA A 169 0.01 12.24 5.60
C ALA A 169 0.36 13.67 5.15
N SER A 170 -0.63 14.47 4.74
CA SER A 170 -0.41 15.88 4.40
C SER A 170 -0.49 16.81 5.60
N ARG A 171 -1.06 16.33 6.70
CA ARG A 171 -1.23 17.11 7.94
C ARG A 171 -0.01 17.02 8.85
N PHE A 172 0.62 15.85 8.88
CA PHE A 172 1.77 15.52 9.73
C PHE A 172 2.99 15.15 8.88
#